data_9ae650cf8a632338030a4ab67c84af7c
#
_entry.id   9ae650cf8a632338030a4ab67c84af7c
#
_cell.length_a   1.000
_cell.length_b   1.000
_cell.length_c   1.000
_cell.angle_alpha   90.00
_cell.angle_beta   90.00
_cell.angle_gamma   90.00
#
_symmetry.space_group_name_H-M   'P 1'
#
loop_
_entity.id
_entity.type
_entity.pdbx_description
1 polymer ?
#
loop_
_entity_poly.entity_id
_entity_poly.type
_entity_poly.pdbx_seq_one_letter_code
_entity_poly.pdbx_strand_id
1 'polypeptide(L)'
;MAPPYLESGLEIKKTMKGRKAVDKRRFLKIFSSIIISLLLLASVITILLNSRYVQNRVLALVTELLSEKLKTEVAVDGVSINLFDQRIQFLGVEVEDLQHRKMLQVKSLSAAVSLSDLLHHKVSISNARINGLRAEIHKENPDSAANYQFIIDAIQKESKGKKHEDKKPTAFTADISRVTLQNFNVQYNDQEIGFQKLLYHTKDTLKLIDIDSLRYNNDIKGVNKRVKKKKRGDFYARHLDVAANVRLTVNHVSSDSVSATLTSFEGIDRNSGLEASKLSCRIAANKQQVHLSNVTLVANSTTLSFAHGIVHLPNKETGQQLTYSTSTIYGLAVLADIARPFAPVLSKFTTPLYLSVQLEGNADGMNFRNVNVFTHDKELKILAYGYIHNMKNKKTLIVHFRVSKMQTDGYEVQTIINQFPVKKFMMKQLVALGNISYKGAFDIPWRKEKFWGRLSTEAGHMDFNFGLDENVKFLTGVVSTDSFCLGKVIDKEEIKKVACKANFKFDYSKERTARMRRLKGGKLPIGEVKATVNEAVYDELKLKDIQVDIKSDGAEAQGSVQRPGSFFDVYCNFSFTNTDMMKAMKIKPGLRLHKKDEQEKKDDSTEKNDEKKKDEKRKQTMKWLNLVHGSKK
;
A
#
# COMPACT_ATOMS: atom_id res chain seq x y z
N MET A 1 -36.24 -80.86 4.38
CA MET A 1 -36.68 -81.93 3.59
C MET A 1 -35.73 -82.11 2.42
N ALA A 2 -34.86 -83.09 2.46
CA ALA A 2 -34.23 -83.73 1.33
C ALA A 2 -35.21 -84.80 0.79
N PRO A 3 -35.08 -85.41 -0.32
CA PRO A 3 -33.98 -86.00 -1.09
C PRO A 3 -34.27 -86.15 -2.63
N PRO A 4 -33.75 -87.10 -3.42
CA PRO A 4 -32.41 -87.73 -3.52
C PRO A 4 -31.86 -87.88 -4.97
N TYR A 5 -30.61 -88.30 -5.09
CA TYR A 5 -29.89 -89.12 -6.08
C TYR A 5 -30.49 -89.41 -7.47
N LEU A 6 -29.64 -89.29 -8.49
CA LEU A 6 -29.34 -90.38 -9.42
C LEU A 6 -28.03 -90.16 -10.19
N GLU A 7 -27.09 -91.08 -10.00
CA GLU A 7 -25.94 -91.37 -10.84
C GLU A 7 -26.31 -91.75 -12.25
N SER A 8 -25.56 -91.31 -13.23
CA SER A 8 -25.28 -92.12 -14.41
C SER A 8 -23.91 -91.65 -14.97
N GLY A 9 -22.99 -92.58 -14.93
CA GLY A 9 -21.66 -92.46 -15.51
C GLY A 9 -21.67 -92.45 -17.03
N LEU A 10 -20.77 -91.68 -17.56
CA LEU A 10 -20.28 -91.85 -18.93
C LEU A 10 -18.80 -91.46 -18.92
N GLU A 11 -17.94 -92.45 -19.00
CA GLU A 11 -16.52 -92.35 -19.31
C GLU A 11 -16.33 -91.68 -20.67
N ILE A 12 -15.79 -90.45 -20.65
CA ILE A 12 -15.23 -89.88 -21.87
C ILE A 12 -13.72 -89.95 -21.74
N LYS A 13 -13.09 -90.82 -22.52
CA LYS A 13 -11.65 -90.90 -22.75
C LYS A 13 -11.13 -89.53 -23.20
N LYS A 14 -10.44 -88.82 -22.33
CA LYS A 14 -9.66 -87.64 -22.68
C LYS A 14 -8.37 -88.04 -23.38
N THR A 15 -8.34 -87.94 -24.68
CA THR A 15 -7.10 -87.89 -25.46
C THR A 15 -6.41 -86.58 -25.12
N MET A 16 -5.48 -86.64 -24.20
CA MET A 16 -4.53 -85.50 -23.92
C MET A 16 -3.57 -85.38 -25.10
N LYS A 17 -3.86 -84.44 -26.01
CA LYS A 17 -2.84 -83.88 -26.89
C LYS A 17 -1.90 -83.08 -26.04
N GLY A 18 -0.62 -83.55 -25.92
CA GLY A 18 0.44 -82.91 -25.16
C GLY A 18 0.66 -81.52 -25.67
N ARG A 19 0.18 -80.50 -24.88
CA ARG A 19 0.71 -79.15 -24.95
C ARG A 19 2.14 -79.20 -24.42
N LYS A 20 3.12 -79.05 -25.33
CA LYS A 20 4.53 -78.80 -24.95
C LYS A 20 4.53 -77.66 -23.97
N ALA A 21 4.87 -77.94 -22.71
CA ALA A 21 5.13 -76.92 -21.74
C ALA A 21 6.28 -76.05 -22.28
N VAL A 22 5.93 -74.85 -22.73
CA VAL A 22 6.94 -73.88 -23.16
C VAL A 22 7.83 -73.66 -21.94
N ASP A 23 9.08 -74.09 -22.06
CA ASP A 23 10.09 -73.97 -20.99
C ASP A 23 10.20 -72.51 -20.61
N LYS A 24 9.54 -72.11 -19.51
CA LYS A 24 9.52 -70.70 -19.01
C LYS A 24 10.93 -70.14 -18.89
N ARG A 25 11.95 -70.96 -18.60
CA ARG A 25 13.33 -70.53 -18.52
C ARG A 25 13.94 -70.22 -19.90
N ARG A 26 13.57 -70.94 -20.95
CA ARG A 26 14.00 -70.63 -22.32
C ARG A 26 13.31 -69.40 -22.86
N PHE A 27 12.00 -69.27 -22.61
CA PHE A 27 11.26 -68.06 -22.98
C PHE A 27 11.78 -66.83 -22.28
N LEU A 28 12.10 -66.91 -20.95
CA LEU A 28 12.66 -65.80 -20.17
C LEU A 28 14.08 -65.41 -20.70
N LYS A 29 14.91 -66.41 -21.07
CA LYS A 29 16.24 -66.14 -21.65
C LYS A 29 16.16 -65.48 -23.02
N ILE A 30 15.27 -65.93 -23.89
CA ILE A 30 15.05 -65.33 -25.22
C ILE A 30 14.49 -63.90 -25.05
N PHE A 31 13.52 -63.73 -24.17
CA PHE A 31 12.92 -62.42 -23.90
C PHE A 31 13.93 -61.44 -23.28
N SER A 32 14.71 -61.89 -22.30
CA SER A 32 15.79 -61.06 -21.74
C SER A 32 16.89 -60.73 -22.76
N SER A 33 17.26 -61.69 -23.65
CA SER A 33 18.22 -61.46 -24.73
C SER A 33 17.70 -60.41 -25.73
N ILE A 34 16.42 -60.47 -26.10
CA ILE A 34 15.80 -59.47 -26.98
C ILE A 34 15.81 -58.09 -26.32
N ILE A 35 15.44 -57.99 -25.02
CA ILE A 35 15.49 -56.73 -24.30
C ILE A 35 16.93 -56.15 -24.23
N ILE A 36 17.91 -56.98 -23.89
CA ILE A 36 19.32 -56.58 -23.84
C ILE A 36 19.81 -56.13 -25.22
N SER A 37 19.45 -56.87 -26.29
CA SER A 37 19.79 -56.47 -27.66
C SER A 37 19.16 -55.14 -28.05
N LEU A 38 17.90 -54.92 -27.66
CA LEU A 38 17.19 -53.68 -27.94
C LEU A 38 17.76 -52.48 -27.15
N LEU A 39 18.17 -52.71 -25.90
CA LEU A 39 18.88 -51.71 -25.09
C LEU A 39 20.26 -51.39 -25.65
N LEU A 40 21.02 -52.40 -26.10
CA LEU A 40 22.30 -52.21 -26.75
C LEU A 40 22.14 -51.44 -28.07
N LEU A 41 21.15 -51.78 -28.88
CA LEU A 41 20.86 -51.05 -30.11
C LEU A 41 20.48 -49.59 -29.83
N ALA A 42 19.61 -49.34 -28.84
CA ALA A 42 19.27 -47.97 -28.41
C ALA A 42 20.49 -47.19 -27.89
N SER A 43 21.40 -47.87 -27.16
CA SER A 43 22.65 -47.26 -26.70
C SER A 43 23.58 -46.90 -27.87
N VAL A 44 23.74 -47.78 -28.84
CA VAL A 44 24.51 -47.52 -30.06
C VAL A 44 23.92 -46.34 -30.84
N ILE A 45 22.60 -46.35 -31.05
CA ILE A 45 21.92 -45.22 -31.72
C ILE A 45 22.13 -43.91 -30.94
N THR A 46 22.04 -43.93 -29.60
CA THR A 46 22.29 -42.74 -28.77
C THR A 46 23.72 -42.24 -28.93
N ILE A 47 24.71 -43.14 -28.96
CA ILE A 47 26.13 -42.80 -29.19
C ILE A 47 26.30 -42.19 -30.58
N LEU A 48 25.69 -42.78 -31.60
CA LEU A 48 25.76 -42.28 -32.98
C LEU A 48 25.13 -40.86 -33.09
N LEU A 49 23.94 -40.68 -32.52
CA LEU A 49 23.26 -39.40 -32.53
C LEU A 49 24.02 -38.27 -31.75
N ASN A 50 24.80 -38.67 -30.75
CA ASN A 50 25.65 -37.74 -30.02
C ASN A 50 27.11 -37.69 -30.57
N SER A 51 27.38 -38.35 -31.72
CA SER A 51 28.67 -38.22 -32.39
C SER A 51 28.87 -36.79 -32.89
N ARG A 52 30.13 -36.30 -32.87
CA ARG A 52 30.51 -34.96 -33.36
C ARG A 52 29.99 -34.69 -34.78
N TYR A 53 30.00 -35.70 -35.63
CA TYR A 53 29.52 -35.57 -37.01
C TYR A 53 28.04 -35.25 -37.08
N VAL A 54 27.19 -35.99 -36.35
CA VAL A 54 25.72 -35.77 -36.32
C VAL A 54 25.41 -34.46 -35.62
N GLN A 55 26.06 -34.19 -34.48
CA GLN A 55 25.87 -32.93 -33.76
C GLN A 55 26.16 -31.72 -34.65
N ASN A 56 27.33 -31.70 -35.35
CA ASN A 56 27.66 -30.57 -36.22
C ASN A 56 26.68 -30.41 -37.39
N ARG A 57 26.16 -31.50 -37.94
CA ARG A 57 25.12 -31.44 -38.98
C ARG A 57 23.79 -30.87 -38.45
N VAL A 58 23.34 -31.31 -37.29
CA VAL A 58 22.12 -30.82 -36.65
C VAL A 58 22.29 -29.35 -36.27
N LEU A 59 23.42 -28.96 -35.68
CA LEU A 59 23.72 -27.58 -35.34
C LEU A 59 23.71 -26.68 -36.57
N ALA A 60 24.42 -27.05 -37.63
CA ALA A 60 24.45 -26.27 -38.88
C ALA A 60 23.04 -26.06 -39.44
N LEU A 61 22.22 -27.13 -39.47
CA LEU A 61 20.84 -27.05 -39.97
C LEU A 61 19.96 -26.17 -39.09
N VAL A 62 20.06 -26.29 -37.76
CA VAL A 62 19.23 -25.51 -36.82
C VAL A 62 19.65 -24.04 -36.82
N THR A 63 20.95 -23.73 -36.77
CA THR A 63 21.43 -22.35 -36.80
C THR A 63 21.10 -21.67 -38.12
N GLU A 64 21.29 -22.36 -39.27
CA GLU A 64 20.94 -21.82 -40.59
C GLU A 64 19.43 -21.53 -40.69
N LEU A 65 18.58 -22.49 -40.34
CA LEU A 65 17.13 -22.31 -40.37
C LEU A 65 16.64 -21.20 -39.45
N LEU A 66 17.18 -21.10 -38.23
CA LEU A 66 16.80 -20.04 -37.28
C LEU A 66 17.32 -18.69 -37.73
N SER A 67 18.57 -18.60 -38.21
CA SER A 67 19.14 -17.34 -38.69
C SER A 67 18.44 -16.83 -39.93
N GLU A 68 18.06 -17.69 -40.86
CA GLU A 68 17.27 -17.31 -42.04
C GLU A 68 15.88 -16.82 -41.65
N LYS A 69 15.19 -17.53 -40.74
CA LYS A 69 13.85 -17.16 -40.28
C LYS A 69 13.83 -15.87 -39.47
N LEU A 70 14.78 -15.68 -38.57
CA LEU A 70 14.88 -14.53 -37.69
C LEU A 70 15.59 -13.35 -38.35
N LYS A 71 16.28 -13.58 -39.49
CA LYS A 71 17.09 -12.57 -40.20
C LYS A 71 18.18 -11.95 -39.34
N THR A 72 18.70 -12.72 -38.40
CA THR A 72 19.78 -12.33 -37.49
C THR A 72 20.64 -13.53 -37.16
N GLU A 73 21.79 -13.28 -36.57
CA GLU A 73 22.70 -14.36 -36.17
C GLU A 73 22.17 -15.14 -34.98
N VAL A 74 22.07 -16.45 -35.15
CA VAL A 74 21.72 -17.40 -34.07
C VAL A 74 22.87 -18.36 -33.94
N ALA A 75 23.50 -18.44 -32.77
CA ALA A 75 24.53 -19.39 -32.45
C ALA A 75 24.05 -20.45 -31.47
N VAL A 76 24.50 -21.68 -31.63
CA VAL A 76 24.26 -22.78 -30.71
C VAL A 76 25.52 -23.56 -30.52
N ASP A 77 26.01 -23.70 -29.27
CA ASP A 77 27.29 -24.36 -28.97
C ASP A 77 27.25 -25.88 -29.11
N GLY A 78 26.10 -26.49 -28.85
CA GLY A 78 25.98 -27.94 -28.90
C GLY A 78 24.56 -28.46 -28.87
N VAL A 79 24.38 -29.67 -29.32
CA VAL A 79 23.13 -30.43 -29.21
C VAL A 79 23.39 -31.80 -28.61
N SER A 80 22.53 -32.25 -27.72
CA SER A 80 22.58 -33.59 -27.14
C SER A 80 21.20 -34.23 -27.26
N ILE A 81 21.19 -35.49 -27.72
CA ILE A 81 19.95 -36.25 -27.92
C ILE A 81 20.05 -37.52 -27.05
N ASN A 82 19.12 -37.63 -26.09
CA ASN A 82 19.00 -38.81 -25.23
C ASN A 82 17.73 -39.57 -25.57
N LEU A 83 17.88 -40.76 -26.18
CA LEU A 83 16.77 -41.61 -26.57
C LEU A 83 16.09 -42.26 -25.36
N PHE A 84 16.82 -42.54 -24.27
CA PHE A 84 16.23 -43.17 -23.08
C PHE A 84 15.33 -42.19 -22.32
N ASP A 85 15.77 -40.92 -22.21
CA ASP A 85 14.97 -39.86 -21.57
C ASP A 85 14.03 -39.17 -22.57
N GLN A 86 14.05 -39.59 -23.84
CA GLN A 86 13.30 -38.98 -24.96
C GLN A 86 13.46 -37.44 -24.97
N ARG A 87 14.70 -36.97 -24.80
CA ARG A 87 15.00 -35.56 -24.61
C ARG A 87 16.03 -35.06 -25.61
N ILE A 88 15.73 -33.90 -26.18
CA ILE A 88 16.65 -33.10 -26.97
C ILE A 88 17.09 -31.91 -26.13
N GLN A 89 18.38 -31.61 -26.09
CA GLN A 89 18.93 -30.48 -25.36
C GLN A 89 19.88 -29.69 -26.28
N PHE A 90 19.65 -28.38 -26.34
CA PHE A 90 20.53 -27.41 -26.96
C PHE A 90 21.34 -26.69 -25.87
N LEU A 91 22.59 -26.47 -26.10
CA LEU A 91 23.54 -25.82 -25.18
C LEU A 91 24.04 -24.52 -25.81
N GLY A 92 24.20 -23.47 -25.00
CA GLY A 92 24.76 -22.20 -25.39
C GLY A 92 24.01 -21.54 -26.55
N VAL A 93 22.69 -21.36 -26.44
CA VAL A 93 21.91 -20.68 -27.47
C VAL A 93 22.05 -19.17 -27.29
N GLU A 94 22.55 -18.49 -28.33
CA GLU A 94 22.67 -17.05 -28.40
C GLU A 94 21.89 -16.52 -29.60
N VAL A 95 21.15 -15.41 -29.42
CA VAL A 95 20.41 -14.71 -30.46
C VAL A 95 20.77 -13.24 -30.41
N GLU A 96 21.22 -12.70 -31.53
CA GLU A 96 21.49 -11.27 -31.69
C GLU A 96 20.23 -10.51 -32.10
N ASP A 97 20.22 -9.20 -31.82
CA ASP A 97 19.20 -8.31 -32.38
C ASP A 97 19.59 -7.86 -33.81
N LEU A 98 18.71 -7.12 -34.46
CA LEU A 98 18.96 -6.63 -35.82
C LEU A 98 20.13 -5.61 -35.92
N GLN A 99 20.70 -5.18 -34.79
CA GLN A 99 21.90 -4.36 -34.70
C GLN A 99 23.15 -5.16 -34.27
N HIS A 100 23.10 -6.48 -34.38
CA HIS A 100 24.19 -7.39 -34.00
C HIS A 100 24.63 -7.27 -32.53
N ARG A 101 23.71 -6.97 -31.63
CA ARG A 101 23.94 -7.00 -30.18
C ARG A 101 23.37 -8.28 -29.61
N LYS A 102 24.08 -8.89 -28.66
CA LYS A 102 23.60 -10.08 -27.94
C LYS A 102 22.32 -9.74 -27.17
N MET A 103 21.18 -10.19 -27.68
CA MET A 103 19.87 -9.90 -27.11
C MET A 103 19.38 -11.00 -26.18
N LEU A 104 19.59 -12.27 -26.57
CA LEU A 104 19.13 -13.44 -25.80
C LEU A 104 20.25 -14.46 -25.68
N GLN A 105 20.48 -14.94 -24.47
CA GLN A 105 21.41 -16.01 -24.16
C GLN A 105 20.73 -17.06 -23.30
N VAL A 106 20.90 -18.34 -23.63
CA VAL A 106 20.35 -19.46 -22.86
C VAL A 106 21.44 -20.51 -22.68
N LYS A 107 21.80 -20.83 -21.44
CA LYS A 107 22.83 -21.87 -21.17
C LYS A 107 22.39 -23.24 -21.65
N SER A 108 21.14 -23.61 -21.41
CA SER A 108 20.58 -24.84 -21.93
C SER A 108 19.07 -24.77 -22.09
N LEU A 109 18.61 -25.26 -23.22
CA LEU A 109 17.19 -25.46 -23.56
C LEU A 109 16.98 -26.94 -23.82
N SER A 110 16.08 -27.59 -23.10
CA SER A 110 15.78 -29.00 -23.34
C SER A 110 14.28 -29.27 -23.40
N ALA A 111 13.89 -30.17 -24.27
CA ALA A 111 12.49 -30.58 -24.44
C ALA A 111 12.39 -32.10 -24.45
N ALA A 112 11.35 -32.63 -23.79
CA ALA A 112 10.98 -34.03 -23.94
C ALA A 112 10.11 -34.17 -25.20
N VAL A 113 10.53 -35.03 -26.09
CA VAL A 113 9.90 -35.26 -27.40
C VAL A 113 9.45 -36.72 -27.50
N SER A 114 8.19 -36.95 -27.86
CA SER A 114 7.66 -38.32 -28.06
C SER A 114 8.29 -38.95 -29.30
N LEU A 115 9.04 -40.04 -29.12
CA LEU A 115 9.64 -40.78 -30.23
C LEU A 115 8.58 -41.44 -31.11
N SER A 116 7.48 -41.90 -30.55
CA SER A 116 6.37 -42.51 -31.31
C SER A 116 5.72 -41.47 -32.25
N ASP A 117 5.57 -40.24 -31.79
CA ASP A 117 4.99 -39.17 -32.61
C ASP A 117 5.95 -38.72 -33.70
N LEU A 118 7.27 -38.68 -33.40
CA LEU A 118 8.30 -38.41 -34.40
C LEU A 118 8.29 -39.43 -35.55
N LEU A 119 8.08 -40.72 -35.27
CA LEU A 119 7.94 -41.74 -36.28
C LEU A 119 6.70 -41.55 -37.18
N HIS A 120 5.67 -40.86 -36.67
CA HIS A 120 4.47 -40.50 -37.40
C HIS A 120 4.51 -39.07 -37.96
N HIS A 121 5.72 -38.45 -38.07
CA HIS A 121 5.93 -37.06 -38.54
C HIS A 121 5.18 -36.02 -37.71
N LYS A 122 4.96 -36.29 -36.41
CA LYS A 122 4.40 -35.36 -35.46
C LYS A 122 5.48 -35.00 -34.43
N VAL A 123 5.60 -33.74 -34.08
CA VAL A 123 6.49 -33.28 -33.01
C VAL A 123 5.63 -32.89 -31.81
N SER A 124 5.62 -33.73 -30.77
CA SER A 124 4.91 -33.49 -29.51
C SER A 124 5.89 -33.19 -28.41
N ILE A 125 5.78 -31.98 -27.81
CA ILE A 125 6.61 -31.53 -26.69
C ILE A 125 5.77 -31.57 -25.43
N SER A 126 6.15 -32.38 -24.44
CA SER A 126 5.40 -32.53 -23.18
C SER A 126 6.07 -31.80 -22.01
N ASN A 127 7.36 -31.63 -22.00
CA ASN A 127 8.12 -31.06 -20.89
C ASN A 127 9.30 -30.24 -21.42
N ALA A 128 9.31 -28.95 -21.11
CA ALA A 128 10.39 -28.04 -21.47
C ALA A 128 11.17 -27.60 -20.22
N ARG A 129 12.50 -27.53 -20.34
CA ARG A 129 13.39 -26.97 -19.32
C ARG A 129 14.32 -25.94 -19.96
N ILE A 130 14.36 -24.75 -19.38
CA ILE A 130 15.25 -23.67 -19.80
C ILE A 130 16.09 -23.28 -18.59
N ASN A 131 17.38 -23.24 -18.76
CA ASN A 131 18.30 -22.84 -17.70
C ASN A 131 19.25 -21.75 -18.16
N GLY A 132 19.44 -20.74 -17.32
CA GLY A 132 20.38 -19.65 -17.53
C GLY A 132 19.95 -18.71 -18.66
N LEU A 133 18.64 -18.42 -18.78
CA LEU A 133 18.15 -17.43 -19.73
C LEU A 133 18.51 -16.03 -19.24
N ARG A 134 19.22 -15.29 -20.09
CA ARG A 134 19.48 -13.86 -19.97
C ARG A 134 18.99 -13.15 -21.23
N ALA A 135 18.24 -12.08 -21.06
CA ALA A 135 17.80 -11.26 -22.18
C ALA A 135 17.98 -9.77 -21.88
N GLU A 136 18.48 -9.04 -22.88
CA GLU A 136 18.61 -7.59 -22.85
C GLU A 136 17.66 -6.98 -23.89
N ILE A 137 16.56 -6.45 -23.42
CA ILE A 137 15.52 -5.88 -24.24
C ILE A 137 15.63 -4.36 -24.20
N HIS A 138 15.70 -3.75 -25.38
CA HIS A 138 15.80 -2.31 -25.53
C HIS A 138 14.65 -1.77 -26.37
N LYS A 139 14.12 -0.66 -25.93
CA LYS A 139 13.19 0.18 -26.68
C LYS A 139 13.71 1.60 -26.66
N GLU A 140 14.18 2.10 -27.79
CA GLU A 140 14.82 3.42 -27.88
C GLU A 140 13.86 4.58 -27.59
N ASN A 141 12.67 4.51 -28.17
CA ASN A 141 11.62 5.51 -27.99
C ASN A 141 10.29 4.83 -27.60
N PRO A 142 9.37 5.52 -26.91
CA PRO A 142 8.06 4.97 -26.55
C PRO A 142 7.27 4.43 -27.74
N ASP A 143 7.45 5.01 -28.94
CA ASP A 143 6.73 4.65 -30.15
C ASP A 143 7.50 3.73 -31.10
N SER A 144 8.80 3.44 -30.82
CA SER A 144 9.60 2.50 -31.61
C SER A 144 9.25 1.04 -31.25
N ALA A 145 9.54 0.11 -32.16
CA ALA A 145 9.48 -1.32 -31.86
C ALA A 145 10.61 -1.70 -30.89
N ALA A 146 10.36 -2.67 -30.01
CA ALA A 146 11.42 -3.24 -29.18
C ALA A 146 12.33 -4.15 -30.00
N ASN A 147 13.58 -4.30 -29.57
CA ASN A 147 14.59 -5.09 -30.30
C ASN A 147 14.23 -6.58 -30.47
N TYR A 148 13.23 -7.11 -29.78
CA TYR A 148 12.72 -8.48 -29.94
C TYR A 148 11.53 -8.61 -30.92
N GLN A 149 10.98 -7.50 -31.42
CA GLN A 149 9.74 -7.51 -32.22
C GLN A 149 9.84 -8.40 -33.45
N PHE A 150 11.02 -8.46 -34.07
CA PHE A 150 11.28 -9.29 -35.25
C PHE A 150 11.06 -10.79 -34.98
N ILE A 151 11.29 -11.27 -33.75
CA ILE A 151 11.01 -12.68 -33.38
C ILE A 151 9.51 -12.93 -33.39
N ILE A 152 8.72 -12.02 -32.83
CA ILE A 152 7.25 -12.12 -32.84
C ILE A 152 6.70 -12.08 -34.25
N ASP A 153 7.25 -11.16 -35.07
CA ASP A 153 6.82 -11.02 -36.46
C ASP A 153 7.14 -12.27 -37.31
N ALA A 154 8.29 -12.89 -37.08
CA ALA A 154 8.68 -14.16 -37.72
C ALA A 154 7.71 -15.30 -37.37
N ILE A 155 7.33 -15.42 -36.09
CA ILE A 155 6.39 -16.45 -35.60
C ILE A 155 4.97 -16.19 -36.16
N GLN A 156 4.52 -14.93 -36.20
CA GLN A 156 3.18 -14.57 -36.68
C GLN A 156 3.03 -14.78 -38.20
N LYS A 157 4.07 -14.54 -38.98
CA LYS A 157 4.05 -14.79 -40.45
C LYS A 157 3.85 -16.26 -40.75
N GLU A 158 4.44 -17.17 -39.97
CA GLU A 158 4.19 -18.61 -40.12
C GLU A 158 2.76 -19.02 -39.84
N SER A 159 2.10 -18.40 -38.86
CA SER A 159 0.72 -18.71 -38.51
C SER A 159 -0.30 -18.20 -39.56
N LYS A 160 0.02 -17.15 -40.31
CA LYS A 160 -0.84 -16.58 -41.36
C LYS A 160 -0.57 -17.16 -42.76
N GLY A 161 0.61 -17.74 -43.00
CA GLY A 161 1.03 -18.27 -44.32
C GLY A 161 0.47 -19.65 -44.70
N LYS A 162 -0.24 -20.33 -43.83
CA LYS A 162 -0.76 -21.72 -44.08
C LYS A 162 -2.18 -21.77 -44.65
N LYS A 163 -2.49 -20.92 -45.61
CA LYS A 163 -3.60 -21.15 -46.56
C LYS A 163 -3.00 -21.27 -47.96
N HIS A 164 -2.96 -22.47 -48.52
CA HIS A 164 -2.54 -22.97 -49.80
C HIS A 164 -1.08 -23.42 -49.90
N GLU A 165 -0.91 -24.76 -49.80
CA GLU A 165 -0.29 -25.65 -50.76
C GLU A 165 -0.20 -27.08 -50.21
N ASP A 166 -0.52 -28.08 -51.05
CA ASP A 166 -0.56 -29.51 -50.74
C ASP A 166 0.79 -30.14 -50.42
N LYS A 167 1.37 -29.82 -49.26
CA LYS A 167 2.37 -30.66 -48.59
C LYS A 167 1.81 -31.09 -47.25
N LYS A 168 1.75 -32.40 -47.01
CA LYS A 168 1.29 -33.00 -45.75
C LYS A 168 1.90 -32.21 -44.58
N PRO A 169 1.11 -31.46 -43.78
CA PRO A 169 1.65 -30.66 -42.72
C PRO A 169 2.30 -31.57 -41.67
N THR A 170 3.56 -31.41 -41.41
CA THR A 170 4.19 -31.93 -40.20
C THR A 170 3.44 -31.28 -39.04
N ALA A 171 2.53 -32.01 -38.41
CA ALA A 171 1.70 -31.47 -37.35
C ALA A 171 2.59 -31.26 -36.12
N PHE A 172 2.98 -30.02 -35.89
CA PHE A 172 3.63 -29.62 -34.65
C PHE A 172 2.52 -29.41 -33.60
N THR A 173 2.44 -30.30 -32.63
CA THR A 173 1.56 -30.15 -31.47
C THR A 173 2.41 -29.97 -30.22
N ALA A 174 2.29 -28.81 -29.59
CA ALA A 174 2.93 -28.53 -28.30
C ALA A 174 1.88 -28.73 -27.20
N ASP A 175 1.78 -29.93 -26.66
CA ASP A 175 1.01 -30.21 -25.44
C ASP A 175 1.95 -30.13 -24.23
N ILE A 176 2.28 -28.89 -23.83
CA ILE A 176 3.25 -28.63 -22.78
C ILE A 176 2.56 -28.73 -21.41
N SER A 177 2.72 -29.89 -20.78
CA SER A 177 2.19 -30.13 -19.43
C SER A 177 3.09 -29.60 -18.31
N ARG A 178 4.40 -29.41 -18.59
CA ARG A 178 5.35 -28.87 -17.61
C ARG A 178 6.42 -28.01 -18.27
N VAL A 179 6.65 -26.81 -17.70
CA VAL A 179 7.78 -25.95 -18.04
C VAL A 179 8.57 -25.63 -16.77
N THR A 180 9.88 -25.80 -16.82
CA THR A 180 10.77 -25.40 -15.73
C THR A 180 11.76 -24.37 -16.27
N LEU A 181 11.72 -23.16 -15.74
CA LEU A 181 12.72 -22.14 -15.99
C LEU A 181 13.62 -22.03 -14.75
N GLN A 182 14.93 -22.00 -14.96
CA GLN A 182 15.92 -21.85 -13.89
C GLN A 182 16.91 -20.75 -14.24
N ASN A 183 17.30 -19.96 -13.24
CA ASN A 183 18.29 -18.88 -13.41
C ASN A 183 17.91 -17.92 -14.55
N PHE A 184 16.68 -17.41 -14.46
CA PHE A 184 16.11 -16.46 -15.42
C PHE A 184 16.45 -15.03 -15.04
N ASN A 185 16.85 -14.21 -16.01
CA ASN A 185 17.09 -12.80 -15.84
C ASN A 185 16.80 -12.07 -17.14
N VAL A 186 15.90 -11.09 -17.10
CA VAL A 186 15.56 -10.23 -18.23
C VAL A 186 15.67 -8.78 -17.81
N GLN A 187 16.44 -8.04 -18.54
CA GLN A 187 16.55 -6.59 -18.43
C GLN A 187 15.75 -5.93 -19.54
N TYR A 188 14.87 -5.01 -19.18
CA TYR A 188 14.11 -4.19 -20.09
C TYR A 188 14.36 -2.71 -19.79
N ASN A 189 15.18 -2.05 -20.61
CA ASN A 189 15.67 -0.68 -20.37
C ASN A 189 16.32 -0.54 -18.98
N ASP A 190 15.63 0.14 -18.03
CA ASP A 190 16.08 0.37 -16.65
C ASP A 190 15.41 -0.58 -15.64
N GLN A 191 14.72 -1.59 -16.11
CA GLN A 191 14.02 -2.55 -15.28
C GLN A 191 14.64 -3.94 -15.43
N GLU A 192 14.69 -4.67 -14.34
CA GLU A 192 15.17 -6.04 -14.30
C GLU A 192 14.14 -6.93 -13.62
N ILE A 193 13.86 -8.06 -14.21
CA ILE A 193 13.08 -9.13 -13.60
C ILE A 193 13.88 -10.43 -13.68
N GLY A 194 14.03 -11.11 -12.56
CA GLY A 194 14.73 -12.38 -12.51
C GLY A 194 14.11 -13.30 -11.46
N PHE A 195 14.38 -14.60 -11.58
CA PHE A 195 14.03 -15.60 -10.58
C PHE A 195 14.98 -16.79 -10.63
N GLN A 196 15.11 -17.51 -9.52
CA GLN A 196 15.92 -18.72 -9.48
C GLN A 196 15.20 -19.88 -10.16
N LYS A 197 13.89 -20.02 -9.92
CA LYS A 197 13.10 -21.10 -10.49
C LYS A 197 11.66 -20.65 -10.73
N LEU A 198 11.15 -21.02 -11.90
CA LEU A 198 9.72 -20.97 -12.20
C LEU A 198 9.32 -22.38 -12.63
N LEU A 199 8.29 -22.89 -11.99
CA LEU A 199 7.65 -24.15 -12.35
C LEU A 199 6.23 -23.88 -12.85
N TYR A 200 5.96 -24.15 -14.11
CA TYR A 200 4.63 -24.25 -14.67
C TYR A 200 4.28 -25.73 -14.83
N HIS A 201 3.12 -26.14 -14.34
CA HIS A 201 2.62 -27.48 -14.57
C HIS A 201 1.10 -27.49 -14.61
N THR A 202 0.57 -28.41 -15.43
CA THR A 202 -0.87 -28.65 -15.52
C THR A 202 -1.23 -29.83 -14.63
N LYS A 203 -2.20 -29.65 -13.74
CA LYS A 203 -2.79 -30.70 -12.92
C LYS A 203 -4.28 -30.70 -13.18
N ASP A 204 -4.79 -31.80 -13.74
CA ASP A 204 -6.14 -31.90 -14.27
C ASP A 204 -6.39 -30.81 -15.33
N THR A 205 -7.27 -29.86 -15.06
CA THR A 205 -7.53 -28.69 -15.93
C THR A 205 -6.84 -27.40 -15.45
N LEU A 206 -6.18 -27.44 -14.28
CA LEU A 206 -5.59 -26.27 -13.65
C LEU A 206 -4.14 -26.06 -14.09
N LYS A 207 -3.78 -24.83 -14.39
CA LYS A 207 -2.43 -24.40 -14.75
C LYS A 207 -1.80 -23.71 -13.54
N LEU A 208 -0.86 -24.39 -12.89
CA LEU A 208 -0.17 -23.93 -11.69
C LEU A 208 1.16 -23.29 -12.05
N ILE A 209 1.48 -22.17 -11.42
CA ILE A 209 2.75 -21.46 -11.57
C ILE A 209 3.32 -21.18 -10.18
N ASP A 210 4.52 -21.72 -9.94
CA ASP A 210 5.30 -21.45 -8.74
C ASP A 210 6.58 -20.71 -9.13
N ILE A 211 6.85 -19.56 -8.53
CA ILE A 211 8.05 -18.76 -8.76
C ILE A 211 8.80 -18.61 -7.44
N ASP A 212 10.02 -19.15 -7.42
CA ASP A 212 10.91 -19.05 -6.28
C ASP A 212 11.96 -17.96 -6.52
N SER A 213 12.21 -17.14 -5.50
CA SER A 213 13.22 -16.08 -5.49
C SER A 213 13.07 -15.08 -6.65
N LEU A 214 11.81 -14.64 -6.89
CA LEU A 214 11.53 -13.53 -7.80
C LEU A 214 12.26 -12.27 -7.33
N ARG A 215 12.92 -11.58 -8.26
CA ARG A 215 13.50 -10.25 -8.08
C ARG A 215 12.96 -9.32 -9.14
N TYR A 216 12.55 -8.14 -8.72
CA TYR A 216 12.12 -7.08 -9.61
C TYR A 216 12.74 -5.75 -9.17
N ASN A 217 13.52 -5.14 -10.05
CA ASN A 217 14.11 -3.84 -9.84
C ASN A 217 13.70 -2.92 -11.00
N ASN A 218 13.06 -1.80 -10.72
CA ASN A 218 12.60 -0.87 -11.75
C ASN A 218 13.48 0.38 -11.90
N ASP A 219 14.66 0.39 -11.32
CA ASP A 219 15.62 1.51 -11.39
C ASP A 219 17.07 1.01 -11.27
N ILE A 220 17.51 0.16 -12.23
CA ILE A 220 18.84 -0.46 -12.23
C ILE A 220 19.93 0.61 -12.28
N LYS A 221 19.77 1.60 -13.16
CA LYS A 221 20.73 2.70 -13.33
C LYS A 221 20.74 3.67 -12.13
N GLY A 222 19.77 3.54 -11.21
CA GLY A 222 19.67 4.37 -10.02
C GLY A 222 19.41 5.84 -10.32
N VAL A 223 18.85 6.15 -11.48
CA VAL A 223 18.53 7.54 -11.90
C VAL A 223 17.61 8.20 -10.90
N ASN A 224 16.63 7.46 -10.39
CA ASN A 224 15.65 7.95 -9.44
C ASN A 224 16.22 8.17 -8.02
N LYS A 225 17.36 7.53 -7.67
CA LYS A 225 18.07 7.78 -6.39
C LYS A 225 18.61 9.20 -6.27
N ARG A 226 18.95 9.84 -7.40
CA ARG A 226 19.55 11.18 -7.43
C ARG A 226 18.53 12.29 -7.21
N VAL A 227 17.24 12.02 -7.38
CA VAL A 227 16.18 13.01 -7.20
C VAL A 227 15.85 13.15 -5.72
N LYS A 228 16.60 14.03 -5.05
CA LYS A 228 16.51 14.44 -3.63
C LYS A 228 16.98 13.38 -2.63
N LYS A 229 17.73 13.82 -1.59
CA LYS A 229 18.12 13.06 -0.40
C LYS A 229 16.87 12.48 0.27
N LYS A 230 16.41 11.32 -0.20
CA LYS A 230 15.32 10.60 0.45
C LYS A 230 15.84 10.00 1.75
N LYS A 231 15.03 10.07 2.79
CA LYS A 231 15.30 9.35 4.02
C LYS A 231 15.22 7.86 3.71
N ARG A 232 16.17 7.09 4.23
CA ARG A 232 16.17 5.62 4.10
C ARG A 232 14.85 5.07 4.66
N GLY A 233 14.17 4.26 3.86
CA GLY A 233 12.90 3.64 4.24
C GLY A 233 11.64 4.27 3.65
N ASP A 234 11.73 5.43 2.95
CA ASP A 234 10.57 5.99 2.26
C ASP A 234 10.17 5.10 1.07
N PHE A 235 8.89 4.81 0.92
CA PHE A 235 8.35 4.11 -0.25
C PHE A 235 8.40 5.00 -1.49
N TYR A 236 8.90 4.43 -2.59
CA TYR A 236 8.97 5.12 -3.86
C TYR A 236 8.73 4.18 -5.03
N ALA A 237 7.54 4.23 -5.61
CA ALA A 237 7.12 3.35 -6.69
C ALA A 237 8.04 3.34 -7.94
N ARG A 238 8.83 4.39 -8.15
CA ARG A 238 9.83 4.46 -9.24
C ARG A 238 11.22 3.99 -8.84
N HIS A 239 11.38 3.40 -7.65
CA HIS A 239 12.65 2.90 -7.16
C HIS A 239 12.38 1.71 -6.24
N LEU A 240 11.88 0.63 -6.82
CA LEU A 240 11.55 -0.62 -6.16
C LEU A 240 12.69 -1.63 -6.33
N ASP A 241 12.95 -2.41 -5.29
CA ASP A 241 13.79 -3.61 -5.31
C ASP A 241 13.06 -4.71 -4.55
N VAL A 242 12.17 -5.41 -5.27
CA VAL A 242 11.28 -6.42 -4.71
C VAL A 242 11.93 -7.79 -4.78
N ALA A 243 11.94 -8.50 -3.65
CA ALA A 243 12.23 -9.93 -3.59
C ALA A 243 10.98 -10.66 -3.11
N ALA A 244 10.56 -11.72 -3.84
CA ALA A 244 9.32 -12.41 -3.53
C ALA A 244 9.32 -13.88 -3.91
N ASN A 245 8.41 -14.65 -3.31
CA ASN A 245 7.95 -15.96 -3.77
C ASN A 245 6.49 -15.84 -4.18
N VAL A 246 6.12 -16.46 -5.30
CA VAL A 246 4.78 -16.33 -5.87
C VAL A 246 4.22 -17.69 -6.22
N ARG A 247 2.99 -17.96 -5.80
CA ARG A 247 2.22 -19.15 -6.19
C ARG A 247 0.87 -18.73 -6.73
N LEU A 248 0.61 -19.09 -7.96
CA LEU A 248 -0.67 -18.75 -8.59
C LEU A 248 -1.22 -19.90 -9.44
N THR A 249 -2.52 -19.92 -9.58
CA THR A 249 -3.25 -20.80 -10.48
C THR A 249 -3.87 -19.95 -11.58
N VAL A 250 -3.56 -20.26 -12.83
CA VAL A 250 -4.20 -19.60 -13.97
C VAL A 250 -5.50 -20.34 -14.28
N ASN A 251 -6.62 -19.66 -14.13
CA ASN A 251 -7.95 -20.22 -14.33
C ASN A 251 -8.38 -20.11 -15.80
N HIS A 252 -8.08 -18.97 -16.43
CA HIS A 252 -8.46 -18.70 -17.82
C HIS A 252 -7.49 -17.70 -18.46
N VAL A 253 -7.17 -17.94 -19.74
CA VAL A 253 -6.41 -16.99 -20.57
C VAL A 253 -7.05 -16.96 -21.96
N SER A 254 -7.40 -15.77 -22.43
CA SER A 254 -7.82 -15.51 -23.81
C SER A 254 -7.06 -14.29 -24.36
N SER A 255 -7.32 -13.91 -25.61
CA SER A 255 -6.73 -12.72 -26.23
C SER A 255 -7.10 -11.41 -25.49
N ASP A 256 -8.22 -11.39 -24.80
CA ASP A 256 -8.81 -10.18 -24.23
C ASP A 256 -8.96 -10.20 -22.72
N SER A 257 -8.82 -11.37 -22.09
CA SER A 257 -9.01 -11.54 -20.65
C SER A 257 -8.10 -12.59 -20.05
N VAL A 258 -7.75 -12.38 -18.78
CA VAL A 258 -7.01 -13.34 -17.95
C VAL A 258 -7.67 -13.43 -16.58
N SER A 259 -7.81 -14.65 -16.08
CA SER A 259 -8.16 -14.85 -14.67
C SER A 259 -7.19 -15.80 -14.00
N ALA A 260 -6.82 -15.45 -12.78
CA ALA A 260 -5.87 -16.21 -11.96
C ALA A 260 -6.25 -16.13 -10.48
N THR A 261 -5.86 -17.15 -9.74
CA THR A 261 -5.93 -17.16 -8.28
C THR A 261 -4.51 -17.08 -7.73
N LEU A 262 -4.15 -15.94 -7.14
CA LEU A 262 -2.92 -15.78 -6.37
C LEU A 262 -3.12 -16.47 -5.03
N THR A 263 -2.51 -17.65 -4.87
CA THR A 263 -2.62 -18.44 -3.64
C THR A 263 -1.73 -17.88 -2.55
N SER A 264 -0.52 -17.45 -2.92
CA SER A 264 0.45 -16.80 -2.02
C SER A 264 1.38 -15.91 -2.81
N PHE A 265 1.58 -14.71 -2.30
CA PHE A 265 2.70 -13.83 -2.60
C PHE A 265 3.33 -13.47 -1.27
N GLU A 266 4.60 -13.78 -1.12
CA GLU A 266 5.42 -13.44 0.04
C GLU A 266 6.59 -12.62 -0.47
N GLY A 267 6.71 -11.37 -0.02
CA GLY A 267 7.72 -10.50 -0.59
C GLY A 267 8.05 -9.27 0.23
N ILE A 268 9.20 -8.69 -0.07
CA ILE A 268 9.70 -7.47 0.55
C ILE A 268 10.25 -6.52 -0.51
N ASP A 269 9.91 -5.24 -0.42
CA ASP A 269 10.64 -4.18 -1.11
C ASP A 269 11.84 -3.75 -0.25
N ARG A 270 13.04 -4.09 -0.68
CA ARG A 270 14.30 -3.85 0.06
C ARG A 270 14.62 -2.37 0.24
N ASN A 271 14.13 -1.52 -0.64
CA ASN A 271 14.37 -0.08 -0.59
C ASN A 271 13.55 0.60 0.51
N SER A 272 12.28 0.26 0.64
CA SER A 272 11.38 0.83 1.66
C SER A 272 11.29 -0.04 2.92
N GLY A 273 11.55 -1.33 2.81
CA GLY A 273 11.34 -2.32 3.86
C GLY A 273 9.86 -2.67 4.07
N LEU A 274 9.01 -2.37 3.07
CA LEU A 274 7.62 -2.82 3.06
C LEU A 274 7.59 -4.32 2.79
N GLU A 275 7.02 -5.08 3.70
CA GLU A 275 6.96 -6.54 3.66
C GLU A 275 5.51 -7.02 3.66
N ALA A 276 5.21 -7.96 2.77
CA ALA A 276 3.99 -8.74 2.78
C ALA A 276 4.35 -10.20 3.10
N SER A 277 3.98 -10.66 4.28
CA SER A 277 4.18 -12.05 4.69
C SER A 277 3.26 -13.00 3.93
N LYS A 278 2.10 -12.50 3.49
CA LYS A 278 1.18 -13.21 2.61
C LYS A 278 0.22 -12.25 1.93
N LEU A 279 0.09 -12.38 0.62
CA LEU A 279 -1.01 -11.78 -0.13
C LEU A 279 -1.68 -12.88 -0.95
N SER A 280 -2.99 -12.99 -0.83
CA SER A 280 -3.81 -13.91 -1.63
C SER A 280 -5.04 -13.21 -2.17
N CYS A 281 -5.44 -13.54 -3.42
CA CYS A 281 -6.63 -12.99 -4.05
C CYS A 281 -7.00 -13.76 -5.32
N ARG A 282 -8.22 -13.56 -5.81
CA ARG A 282 -8.58 -13.88 -7.20
C ARG A 282 -8.52 -12.62 -8.04
N ILE A 283 -7.93 -12.74 -9.22
CA ILE A 283 -7.74 -11.66 -10.16
C ILE A 283 -8.46 -12.02 -11.45
N ALA A 284 -9.31 -11.15 -11.95
CA ALA A 284 -9.87 -11.23 -13.29
C ALA A 284 -9.63 -9.87 -13.98
N ALA A 285 -8.89 -9.89 -15.07
CA ALA A 285 -8.46 -8.69 -15.76
C ALA A 285 -8.78 -8.76 -17.24
N ASN A 286 -9.14 -7.61 -17.82
CA ASN A 286 -9.22 -7.38 -19.25
C ASN A 286 -8.51 -6.06 -19.59
N LYS A 287 -8.59 -5.61 -20.84
CA LYS A 287 -7.94 -4.36 -21.31
C LYS A 287 -8.44 -3.10 -20.59
N GLN A 288 -9.63 -3.13 -19.98
CA GLN A 288 -10.30 -1.97 -19.39
C GLN A 288 -10.28 -1.97 -17.87
N GLN A 289 -10.31 -3.16 -17.24
CA GLN A 289 -10.48 -3.26 -15.79
C GLN A 289 -9.86 -4.51 -15.18
N VAL A 290 -9.53 -4.40 -13.90
CA VAL A 290 -9.06 -5.50 -13.05
C VAL A 290 -10.03 -5.66 -11.90
N HIS A 291 -10.60 -6.85 -11.76
CA HIS A 291 -11.41 -7.24 -10.62
C HIS A 291 -10.55 -8.05 -9.66
N LEU A 292 -10.58 -7.67 -8.40
CA LEU A 292 -9.97 -8.40 -7.29
C LEU A 292 -11.08 -8.99 -6.42
N SER A 293 -10.92 -10.25 -6.00
CA SER A 293 -11.89 -10.89 -5.12
C SER A 293 -11.19 -11.68 -4.02
N ASN A 294 -11.80 -11.72 -2.83
CA ASN A 294 -11.29 -12.46 -1.67
C ASN A 294 -9.83 -12.10 -1.34
N VAL A 295 -9.55 -10.80 -1.27
CA VAL A 295 -8.20 -10.32 -0.99
C VAL A 295 -7.91 -10.45 0.50
N THR A 296 -6.77 -11.04 0.82
CA THR A 296 -6.22 -11.11 2.18
C THR A 296 -4.76 -10.72 2.12
N LEU A 297 -4.39 -9.72 2.90
CA LEU A 297 -3.02 -9.23 3.08
C LEU A 297 -2.59 -9.46 4.52
N VAL A 298 -1.46 -10.11 4.70
CA VAL A 298 -0.75 -10.22 5.98
C VAL A 298 0.60 -9.54 5.83
N ALA A 299 0.86 -8.55 6.67
CA ALA A 299 2.10 -7.78 6.70
C ALA A 299 2.56 -7.66 8.16
N ASN A 300 3.49 -8.51 8.56
CA ASN A 300 3.89 -8.66 9.97
C ASN A 300 2.68 -8.97 10.88
N SER A 301 2.32 -8.04 11.76
CA SER A 301 1.17 -8.17 12.68
C SER A 301 -0.14 -7.65 12.10
N THR A 302 -0.10 -7.02 10.92
CA THR A 302 -1.27 -6.48 10.22
C THR A 302 -1.93 -7.56 9.36
N THR A 303 -3.24 -7.73 9.49
CA THR A 303 -4.04 -8.62 8.65
C THR A 303 -5.27 -7.88 8.16
N LEU A 304 -5.38 -7.66 6.86
CA LEU A 304 -6.48 -6.95 6.22
C LEU A 304 -7.12 -7.82 5.14
N SER A 305 -8.44 -7.77 5.03
CA SER A 305 -9.19 -8.51 4.02
C SER A 305 -10.31 -7.68 3.44
N PHE A 306 -10.66 -7.94 2.17
CA PHE A 306 -11.87 -7.41 1.55
C PHE A 306 -12.41 -8.37 0.48
N ALA A 307 -13.72 -8.33 0.26
CA ALA A 307 -14.40 -9.27 -0.63
C ALA A 307 -14.20 -8.92 -2.11
N HIS A 308 -14.34 -7.64 -2.47
CA HIS A 308 -14.31 -7.20 -3.88
C HIS A 308 -13.57 -5.87 -4.01
N GLY A 309 -12.80 -5.75 -5.10
CA GLY A 309 -12.18 -4.51 -5.54
C GLY A 309 -12.20 -4.42 -7.05
N ILE A 310 -12.35 -3.21 -7.58
CA ILE A 310 -12.35 -2.92 -9.01
C ILE A 310 -11.34 -1.81 -9.28
N VAL A 311 -10.51 -2.02 -10.28
CA VAL A 311 -9.59 -1.02 -10.80
C VAL A 311 -9.91 -0.83 -12.28
N HIS A 312 -10.34 0.36 -12.67
CA HIS A 312 -10.49 0.76 -14.07
C HIS A 312 -9.14 1.28 -14.57
N LEU A 313 -8.66 0.69 -15.65
CA LEU A 313 -7.38 1.04 -16.26
C LEU A 313 -7.50 2.33 -17.07
N PRO A 314 -6.43 3.13 -17.17
CA PRO A 314 -6.45 4.34 -17.99
C PRO A 314 -6.56 3.97 -19.47
N ASN A 315 -7.40 4.70 -20.20
CA ASN A 315 -7.53 4.57 -21.65
C ASN A 315 -7.31 5.94 -22.30
N LYS A 316 -6.29 6.04 -23.17
CA LYS A 316 -5.94 7.29 -23.86
C LYS A 316 -6.98 7.70 -24.90
N GLU A 317 -7.63 6.74 -25.56
CA GLU A 317 -8.62 7.00 -26.60
C GLU A 317 -9.91 7.60 -26.05
N THR A 318 -10.35 7.12 -24.89
CA THR A 318 -11.57 7.61 -24.21
C THR A 318 -11.30 8.70 -23.19
N GLY A 319 -10.04 9.03 -22.89
CA GLY A 319 -9.65 9.94 -21.83
C GLY A 319 -9.89 9.41 -20.42
N GLN A 320 -10.24 8.13 -20.28
CA GLN A 320 -10.48 7.50 -18.99
C GLN A 320 -9.20 7.49 -18.15
N GLN A 321 -9.28 8.00 -16.93
CA GLN A 321 -8.20 7.93 -15.96
C GLN A 321 -8.31 6.66 -15.11
N LEU A 322 -7.20 6.28 -14.48
CA LEU A 322 -7.20 5.19 -13.49
C LEU A 322 -8.11 5.55 -12.33
N THR A 323 -9.09 4.69 -12.04
CA THR A 323 -9.94 4.77 -10.85
C THR A 323 -10.01 3.42 -10.15
N TYR A 324 -10.28 3.43 -8.85
CA TYR A 324 -10.43 2.21 -8.07
C TYR A 324 -11.49 2.37 -6.99
N SER A 325 -12.11 1.25 -6.63
CA SER A 325 -13.03 1.14 -5.51
C SER A 325 -12.91 -0.23 -4.83
N THR A 326 -13.20 -0.28 -3.53
CA THR A 326 -13.20 -1.52 -2.76
C THR A 326 -14.51 -1.70 -2.02
N SER A 327 -14.90 -2.95 -1.77
CA SER A 327 -15.82 -3.26 -0.69
C SER A 327 -15.19 -2.89 0.66
N THR A 328 -15.90 -3.10 1.75
CA THR A 328 -15.35 -2.85 3.08
C THR A 328 -14.08 -3.66 3.30
N ILE A 329 -12.97 -2.97 3.51
CA ILE A 329 -11.72 -3.54 4.00
C ILE A 329 -11.85 -3.65 5.50
N TYR A 330 -11.56 -4.81 6.07
CA TYR A 330 -11.62 -5.05 7.50
C TYR A 330 -10.44 -5.88 7.98
N GLY A 331 -10.11 -5.74 9.24
CA GLY A 331 -9.07 -6.55 9.86
C GLY A 331 -8.34 -5.84 10.98
N LEU A 332 -7.19 -6.39 11.34
CA LEU A 332 -6.28 -5.87 12.35
C LEU A 332 -5.15 -5.11 11.67
N ALA A 333 -4.92 -3.86 12.07
CA ALA A 333 -3.83 -3.03 11.58
C ALA A 333 -2.91 -2.61 12.73
N VAL A 334 -1.62 -2.84 12.56
CA VAL A 334 -0.56 -2.29 13.42
C VAL A 334 0.17 -1.24 12.61
N LEU A 335 -0.01 0.05 12.97
CA LEU A 335 0.50 1.15 12.15
C LEU A 335 2.03 1.16 12.02
N ALA A 336 2.76 0.58 12.97
CA ALA A 336 4.21 0.42 12.89
C ALA A 336 4.65 -0.42 11.69
N ASP A 337 3.85 -1.40 11.25
CA ASP A 337 4.17 -2.28 10.11
C ASP A 337 4.26 -1.52 8.79
N ILE A 338 3.41 -0.50 8.61
CA ILE A 338 3.37 0.35 7.41
C ILE A 338 4.06 1.71 7.60
N ALA A 339 4.49 2.02 8.82
CA ALA A 339 5.02 3.34 9.18
C ALA A 339 6.29 3.69 8.42
N ARG A 340 7.19 2.72 8.29
CA ARG A 340 8.51 2.95 7.70
C ARG A 340 8.46 3.55 6.29
N PRO A 341 7.67 2.98 5.34
CA PRO A 341 7.61 3.51 3.99
C PRO A 341 6.72 4.74 3.83
N PHE A 342 5.67 4.91 4.65
CA PHE A 342 4.64 5.93 4.41
C PHE A 342 4.62 7.04 5.46
N ALA A 343 4.78 6.71 6.72
CA ALA A 343 4.65 7.65 7.85
C ALA A 343 5.60 7.30 9.00
N PRO A 344 6.90 7.61 8.90
CA PRO A 344 7.91 7.23 9.90
C PRO A 344 7.58 7.66 11.34
N VAL A 345 6.74 8.68 11.51
CA VAL A 345 6.25 9.14 12.82
C VAL A 345 5.45 8.06 13.57
N LEU A 346 4.84 7.13 12.84
CA LEU A 346 4.04 6.02 13.39
C LEU A 346 4.88 4.77 13.73
N SER A 347 6.21 4.81 13.59
CA SER A 347 7.08 3.63 13.78
C SER A 347 7.05 3.03 15.19
N LYS A 348 6.58 3.79 16.17
CA LYS A 348 6.40 3.33 17.56
C LYS A 348 4.95 2.97 17.88
N PHE A 349 4.04 3.09 16.91
CA PHE A 349 2.63 2.80 17.11
C PHE A 349 2.37 1.32 16.95
N THR A 350 2.51 0.58 18.04
CA THR A 350 2.38 -0.88 18.08
C THR A 350 1.04 -1.37 18.60
N THR A 351 0.17 -0.47 19.08
CA THR A 351 -1.20 -0.83 19.49
C THR A 351 -1.98 -1.39 18.31
N PRO A 352 -2.50 -2.63 18.41
CA PRO A 352 -3.32 -3.21 17.36
C PRO A 352 -4.67 -2.48 17.26
N LEU A 353 -5.04 -2.07 16.06
CA LEU A 353 -6.31 -1.40 15.76
C LEU A 353 -7.17 -2.29 14.87
N TYR A 354 -8.38 -2.58 15.28
CA TYR A 354 -9.38 -3.13 14.38
C TYR A 354 -9.86 -2.03 13.43
N LEU A 355 -9.82 -2.33 12.15
CA LEU A 355 -10.12 -1.37 11.08
C LEU A 355 -11.26 -1.89 10.23
N SER A 356 -12.19 -1.00 9.88
CA SER A 356 -13.17 -1.19 8.82
C SER A 356 -13.26 0.09 8.01
N VAL A 357 -13.07 0.03 6.67
CA VAL A 357 -13.08 1.19 5.78
C VAL A 357 -13.43 0.79 4.36
N GLN A 358 -14.11 1.66 3.62
CA GLN A 358 -14.26 1.55 2.17
C GLN A 358 -13.40 2.60 1.49
N LEU A 359 -12.68 2.20 0.44
CA LEU A 359 -11.81 3.07 -0.33
C LEU A 359 -12.33 3.22 -1.75
N GLU A 360 -12.32 4.44 -2.24
CA GLU A 360 -12.51 4.75 -3.66
C GLU A 360 -11.61 5.92 -4.04
N GLY A 361 -11.17 5.96 -5.30
CA GLY A 361 -10.29 7.04 -5.71
C GLY A 361 -9.73 6.89 -7.11
N ASN A 362 -8.71 7.69 -7.35
CA ASN A 362 -7.96 7.73 -8.61
C ASN A 362 -6.45 7.89 -8.34
N ALA A 363 -5.67 8.12 -9.38
CA ALA A 363 -4.23 8.29 -9.25
C ALA A 363 -3.78 9.54 -8.45
N ASP A 364 -4.69 10.47 -8.14
CA ASP A 364 -4.39 11.74 -7.47
C ASP A 364 -5.22 11.99 -6.20
N GLY A 365 -6.15 11.10 -5.89
CA GLY A 365 -6.98 11.24 -4.70
C GLY A 365 -7.58 9.93 -4.22
N MET A 366 -7.92 9.91 -2.93
CA MET A 366 -8.52 8.79 -2.24
C MET A 366 -9.61 9.27 -1.29
N ASN A 367 -10.78 8.66 -1.35
CA ASN A 367 -11.89 8.87 -0.42
C ASN A 367 -11.97 7.68 0.55
N PHE A 368 -12.17 7.99 1.81
CA PHE A 368 -12.35 7.04 2.90
C PHE A 368 -13.80 7.12 3.36
N ARG A 369 -14.56 6.06 3.16
CA ARG A 369 -15.97 5.96 3.60
C ARG A 369 -16.08 4.97 4.74
N ASN A 370 -17.03 5.21 5.65
CA ASN A 370 -17.37 4.30 6.74
C ASN A 370 -16.14 3.83 7.56
N VAL A 371 -15.24 4.78 7.86
CA VAL A 371 -14.06 4.48 8.69
C VAL A 371 -14.53 4.17 10.11
N ASN A 372 -14.27 2.95 10.56
CA ASN A 372 -14.50 2.51 11.92
C ASN A 372 -13.21 1.90 12.45
N VAL A 373 -12.65 2.51 13.48
CA VAL A 373 -11.39 2.07 14.11
C VAL A 373 -11.63 1.90 15.60
N PHE A 374 -11.16 0.80 16.18
CA PHE A 374 -11.26 0.56 17.62
C PHE A 374 -10.12 -0.33 18.12
N THR A 375 -9.76 -0.19 19.40
CA THR A 375 -8.85 -1.08 20.13
C THR A 375 -9.55 -2.38 20.52
N HIS A 376 -8.78 -3.40 20.91
CA HIS A 376 -9.31 -4.73 21.27
C HIS A 376 -10.34 -4.65 22.41
N ASP A 377 -10.05 -3.89 23.44
CA ASP A 377 -10.89 -3.61 24.60
C ASP A 377 -12.05 -2.63 24.32
N LYS A 378 -12.01 -1.99 23.13
CA LYS A 378 -12.95 -0.94 22.69
C LYS A 378 -12.88 0.35 23.51
N GLU A 379 -11.78 0.56 24.25
CA GLU A 379 -11.54 1.81 24.98
C GLU A 379 -11.35 2.99 24.02
N LEU A 380 -10.71 2.77 22.85
CA LEU A 380 -10.77 3.71 21.72
C LEU A 380 -11.77 3.25 20.67
N LYS A 381 -12.68 4.12 20.27
CA LYS A 381 -13.58 3.91 19.13
C LYS A 381 -13.71 5.19 18.31
N ILE A 382 -13.45 5.11 17.01
CA ILE A 382 -13.49 6.23 16.08
C ILE A 382 -14.39 5.88 14.90
N LEU A 383 -15.38 6.70 14.62
CA LEU A 383 -16.19 6.69 13.40
C LEU A 383 -15.89 7.96 12.62
N ALA A 384 -15.42 7.81 11.40
CA ALA A 384 -14.99 8.93 10.57
C ALA A 384 -15.24 8.68 9.08
N TYR A 385 -15.09 9.72 8.29
CA TYR A 385 -14.97 9.68 6.83
C TYR A 385 -14.11 10.86 6.38
N GLY A 386 -13.55 10.76 5.19
CA GLY A 386 -12.69 11.83 4.71
C GLY A 386 -12.11 11.55 3.35
N TYR A 387 -11.16 12.38 2.96
CA TYR A 387 -10.46 12.26 1.68
C TYR A 387 -9.04 12.80 1.76
N ILE A 388 -8.23 12.31 0.83
CA ILE A 388 -6.90 12.85 0.51
C ILE A 388 -6.93 13.20 -0.97
N HIS A 389 -6.70 14.47 -1.32
CA HIS A 389 -6.67 14.96 -2.69
C HIS A 389 -5.31 15.58 -3.03
N ASN A 390 -5.00 15.65 -4.34
CA ASN A 390 -3.77 16.20 -4.88
C ASN A 390 -2.51 15.46 -4.36
N MET A 391 -2.56 14.13 -4.29
CA MET A 391 -1.47 13.29 -3.79
C MET A 391 -0.17 13.43 -4.58
N LYS A 392 -0.26 13.79 -5.86
CA LYS A 392 0.90 14.01 -6.75
C LYS A 392 1.67 15.28 -6.43
N ASN A 393 1.03 16.27 -5.84
CA ASN A 393 1.64 17.56 -5.55
C ASN A 393 1.53 17.92 -4.07
N LYS A 394 2.63 17.78 -3.34
CA LYS A 394 2.68 18.07 -1.89
C LYS A 394 2.23 19.49 -1.52
N LYS A 395 2.41 20.48 -2.41
CA LYS A 395 2.03 21.86 -2.12
C LYS A 395 0.52 22.10 -2.15
N THR A 396 -0.21 21.26 -2.89
CA THR A 396 -1.66 21.31 -3.00
C THR A 396 -2.35 20.11 -2.33
N LEU A 397 -1.56 19.23 -1.69
CA LEU A 397 -2.08 18.10 -0.93
C LEU A 397 -3.05 18.59 0.15
N ILE A 398 -4.21 17.98 0.21
CA ILE A 398 -5.22 18.22 1.23
C ILE A 398 -5.62 16.87 1.83
N VAL A 399 -5.57 16.78 3.15
CA VAL A 399 -6.14 15.68 3.93
C VAL A 399 -7.29 16.26 4.74
N HIS A 400 -8.50 15.78 4.48
CA HIS A 400 -9.70 16.18 5.22
C HIS A 400 -10.34 14.96 5.87
N PHE A 401 -10.60 15.04 7.17
CA PHE A 401 -11.37 14.01 7.86
C PHE A 401 -12.41 14.64 8.78
N ARG A 402 -13.59 14.06 8.76
CA ARG A 402 -14.66 14.37 9.68
C ARG A 402 -14.88 13.19 10.62
N VAL A 403 -14.68 13.43 11.89
CA VAL A 403 -14.91 12.46 12.97
C VAL A 403 -16.36 12.63 13.41
N SER A 404 -17.20 11.68 13.05
CA SER A 404 -18.63 11.67 13.44
C SER A 404 -18.79 11.36 14.92
N LYS A 405 -17.94 10.48 15.44
CA LYS A 405 -17.91 10.09 16.84
C LYS A 405 -16.55 9.49 17.16
N MET A 406 -15.93 9.98 18.22
CA MET A 406 -14.79 9.33 18.87
C MET A 406 -15.14 9.15 20.34
N GLN A 407 -14.84 8.00 20.89
CA GLN A 407 -14.99 7.67 22.31
C GLN A 407 -13.72 7.03 22.80
N THR A 408 -13.24 7.48 23.95
CA THR A 408 -12.02 6.98 24.58
C THR A 408 -12.00 7.45 26.03
N ASP A 409 -10.99 7.11 26.77
CA ASP A 409 -10.72 7.67 28.11
C ASP A 409 -9.31 8.29 28.17
N GLY A 410 -9.03 8.95 29.30
CA GLY A 410 -7.77 9.67 29.48
C GLY A 410 -6.55 8.76 29.54
N TYR A 411 -6.67 7.51 30.01
CA TYR A 411 -5.58 6.54 30.08
C TYR A 411 -5.23 6.01 28.69
N GLU A 412 -6.26 5.68 27.89
CA GLU A 412 -6.05 5.20 26.53
C GLU A 412 -5.45 6.30 25.64
N VAL A 413 -5.92 7.55 25.78
CA VAL A 413 -5.30 8.71 25.11
C VAL A 413 -3.84 8.85 25.50
N GLN A 414 -3.50 8.68 26.77
CA GLN A 414 -2.10 8.71 27.24
C GLN A 414 -1.28 7.58 26.61
N THR A 415 -1.80 6.37 26.57
CA THR A 415 -1.17 5.19 25.97
C THR A 415 -0.88 5.43 24.51
N ILE A 416 -1.85 5.95 23.76
CA ILE A 416 -1.72 6.28 22.34
C ILE A 416 -0.70 7.42 22.12
N ILE A 417 -0.80 8.52 22.86
CA ILE A 417 0.11 9.66 22.72
C ILE A 417 1.56 9.27 23.03
N ASN A 418 1.80 8.36 23.97
CA ASN A 418 3.14 7.89 24.30
C ASN A 418 3.83 7.14 23.15
N GLN A 419 3.08 6.65 22.16
CA GLN A 419 3.61 5.99 20.96
C GLN A 419 4.02 6.98 19.86
N PHE A 420 3.67 8.26 20.01
CA PHE A 420 4.16 9.31 19.11
C PHE A 420 5.44 9.97 19.65
N PRO A 421 6.31 10.50 18.78
CA PRO A 421 7.51 11.22 19.19
C PRO A 421 7.20 12.65 19.66
N VAL A 422 6.16 12.80 20.46
CA VAL A 422 5.75 14.08 21.06
C VAL A 422 6.25 14.19 22.49
N LYS A 423 6.47 15.44 22.96
CA LYS A 423 6.82 15.65 24.36
C LYS A 423 5.63 15.22 25.23
N LYS A 424 5.91 14.55 26.34
CA LYS A 424 4.92 14.19 27.36
C LYS A 424 4.40 15.46 28.04
N PHE A 425 3.40 16.06 27.43
CA PHE A 425 2.82 17.31 27.84
C PHE A 425 1.41 17.05 28.39
N MET A 426 1.08 17.62 29.55
CA MET A 426 -0.25 17.57 30.17
C MET A 426 -0.83 16.17 30.39
N MET A 427 0.00 15.16 30.64
CA MET A 427 -0.48 13.76 30.80
C MET A 427 -1.43 13.59 31.99
N LYS A 428 -1.14 14.21 33.14
CA LYS A 428 -2.04 14.19 34.32
C LYS A 428 -3.40 14.83 33.98
N GLN A 429 -3.38 15.90 33.22
CA GLN A 429 -4.58 16.62 32.80
C GLN A 429 -5.44 15.78 31.86
N LEU A 430 -4.83 15.02 30.95
CA LEU A 430 -5.57 14.08 30.07
C LEU A 430 -6.27 12.98 30.86
N VAL A 431 -5.59 12.38 31.82
CA VAL A 431 -6.19 11.35 32.69
C VAL A 431 -7.33 11.95 33.53
N ALA A 432 -7.19 13.19 34.01
CA ALA A 432 -8.22 13.88 34.79
C ALA A 432 -9.50 14.22 33.98
N LEU A 433 -9.45 14.16 32.65
CA LEU A 433 -10.62 14.34 31.80
C LEU A 433 -11.59 13.15 31.89
N GLY A 434 -11.13 11.96 32.34
CA GLY A 434 -11.96 10.76 32.43
C GLY A 434 -12.41 10.28 31.05
N ASN A 435 -13.69 9.94 30.91
CA ASN A 435 -14.29 9.56 29.63
C ASN A 435 -14.30 10.74 28.65
N ILE A 436 -13.79 10.51 27.46
CA ILE A 436 -13.63 11.53 26.40
C ILE A 436 -14.46 11.15 25.19
N SER A 437 -15.30 12.06 24.75
CA SER A 437 -16.00 11.97 23.47
C SER A 437 -15.66 13.19 22.60
N TYR A 438 -15.32 12.94 21.34
CA TYR A 438 -15.00 13.99 20.37
C TYR A 438 -15.85 13.84 19.12
N LYS A 439 -16.35 14.98 18.61
CA LYS A 439 -17.03 15.12 17.32
C LYS A 439 -16.51 16.39 16.65
N GLY A 440 -15.97 16.25 15.43
CA GLY A 440 -15.37 17.40 14.77
C GLY A 440 -14.76 17.03 13.43
N ALA A 441 -13.84 17.87 12.98
CA ALA A 441 -13.12 17.63 11.75
C ALA A 441 -11.72 18.22 11.80
N PHE A 442 -10.87 17.81 10.86
CA PHE A 442 -9.57 18.40 10.66
C PHE A 442 -9.22 18.50 9.18
N ASP A 443 -8.49 19.55 8.83
CA ASP A 443 -7.88 19.79 7.54
C ASP A 443 -6.37 19.86 7.70
N ILE A 444 -5.63 19.13 6.89
CA ILE A 444 -4.18 19.17 6.82
C ILE A 444 -3.76 19.50 5.39
N PRO A 445 -3.93 20.77 4.94
CA PRO A 445 -3.28 21.25 3.73
C PRO A 445 -1.79 21.45 3.98
N TRP A 446 -1.01 21.61 2.91
CA TRP A 446 0.44 21.80 3.03
C TRP A 446 0.82 22.92 3.99
N ARG A 447 1.46 22.57 5.11
CA ARG A 447 1.97 23.49 6.15
C ARG A 447 0.90 24.35 6.85
N LYS A 448 -0.34 23.91 6.81
CA LYS A 448 -1.44 24.58 7.52
C LYS A 448 -2.41 23.53 8.01
N GLU A 449 -2.40 23.27 9.28
CA GLU A 449 -3.33 22.34 9.90
C GLU A 449 -4.45 23.10 10.59
N LYS A 450 -5.68 22.61 10.48
CA LYS A 450 -6.87 23.12 11.16
C LYS A 450 -7.60 21.99 11.86
N PHE A 451 -8.00 22.22 13.08
CA PHE A 451 -8.74 21.28 13.91
C PHE A 451 -9.89 21.99 14.56
N TRP A 452 -11.08 21.44 14.48
CA TRP A 452 -12.27 22.02 15.12
C TRP A 452 -13.24 20.94 15.53
N GLY A 453 -14.02 21.24 16.58
CA GLY A 453 -15.05 20.32 17.04
C GLY A 453 -15.41 20.54 18.49
N ARG A 454 -16.21 19.62 18.98
CA ARG A 454 -16.66 19.53 20.37
C ARG A 454 -15.98 18.36 21.07
N LEU A 455 -15.36 18.64 22.19
CA LEU A 455 -14.83 17.68 23.13
C LEU A 455 -15.78 17.62 24.34
N SER A 456 -16.26 16.46 24.68
CA SER A 456 -17.08 16.21 25.87
C SER A 456 -16.34 15.25 26.79
N THR A 457 -16.23 15.60 28.06
CA THR A 457 -15.46 14.88 29.07
C THR A 457 -16.23 14.83 30.38
N GLU A 458 -15.76 14.13 31.38
CA GLU A 458 -16.31 14.16 32.73
C GLU A 458 -16.13 15.53 33.42
N ALA A 459 -15.13 16.32 32.98
CA ALA A 459 -14.95 17.69 33.48
C ALA A 459 -15.92 18.69 32.85
N GLY A 460 -16.61 18.31 31.77
CA GLY A 460 -17.50 19.17 31.00
C GLY A 460 -17.24 19.10 29.51
N HIS A 461 -17.80 20.02 28.74
CA HIS A 461 -17.61 20.08 27.30
C HIS A 461 -16.96 21.39 26.87
N MET A 462 -16.24 21.35 25.75
CA MET A 462 -15.65 22.51 25.12
C MET A 462 -15.72 22.42 23.61
N ASP A 463 -16.01 23.54 22.99
CA ASP A 463 -15.87 23.72 21.55
C ASP A 463 -14.53 24.37 21.27
N PHE A 464 -13.82 23.88 20.26
CA PHE A 464 -12.55 24.44 19.87
C PHE A 464 -12.40 24.58 18.36
N ASN A 465 -11.62 25.55 17.95
CA ASN A 465 -11.18 25.74 16.58
C ASN A 465 -9.76 26.32 16.63
N PHE A 466 -8.78 25.54 16.22
CA PHE A 466 -7.39 26.03 16.19
C PHE A 466 -6.69 25.62 14.90
N GLY A 467 -5.72 26.42 14.52
CA GLY A 467 -4.90 26.19 13.34
C GLY A 467 -3.44 26.42 13.62
N LEU A 468 -2.64 25.56 13.01
CA LEU A 468 -1.19 25.64 12.99
C LEU A 468 -0.73 26.09 11.61
N ASP A 469 -0.04 27.22 11.50
CA ASP A 469 0.56 27.70 10.24
C ASP A 469 2.08 27.59 10.32
N GLU A 470 2.64 26.56 9.68
CA GLU A 470 4.08 26.34 9.68
C GLU A 470 4.87 27.40 8.88
N ASN A 471 4.22 28.16 7.98
CA ASN A 471 4.91 29.17 7.18
C ASN A 471 5.27 30.37 8.03
N VAL A 472 4.35 30.80 8.90
CA VAL A 472 4.53 31.92 9.82
C VAL A 472 4.86 31.50 11.24
N LYS A 473 4.85 30.18 11.51
CA LYS A 473 5.16 29.59 12.81
C LYS A 473 4.24 30.03 13.95
N PHE A 474 2.92 30.10 13.64
CA PHE A 474 1.90 30.44 14.62
C PHE A 474 0.92 29.29 14.85
N LEU A 475 0.56 29.10 16.12
CA LEU A 475 -0.62 28.35 16.55
C LEU A 475 -1.67 29.37 17.01
N THR A 476 -2.81 29.40 16.35
CA THR A 476 -3.92 30.30 16.68
C THR A 476 -5.17 29.48 16.95
N GLY A 477 -6.03 29.96 17.84
CA GLY A 477 -7.29 29.26 18.06
C GLY A 477 -8.25 29.97 19.01
N VAL A 478 -9.43 29.36 19.07
CA VAL A 478 -10.51 29.74 19.97
C VAL A 478 -10.98 28.49 20.69
N VAL A 479 -11.17 28.63 21.99
CA VAL A 479 -11.82 27.61 22.83
C VAL A 479 -12.98 28.26 23.55
N SER A 480 -14.12 27.60 23.62
CA SER A 480 -15.30 28.08 24.37
C SER A 480 -15.94 26.92 25.13
N THR A 481 -16.44 27.25 26.31
CA THR A 481 -17.19 26.31 27.16
C THR A 481 -18.25 27.05 27.96
N ASP A 482 -19.40 26.41 28.16
CA ASP A 482 -20.48 26.91 28.99
C ASP A 482 -20.38 26.42 30.44
N SER A 483 -19.72 25.28 30.65
CA SER A 483 -19.56 24.69 31.96
C SER A 483 -18.45 23.63 31.94
N PHE A 484 -17.26 23.99 32.42
CA PHE A 484 -16.11 23.10 32.48
C PHE A 484 -15.49 23.14 33.88
N CYS A 485 -15.38 21.99 34.53
CA CYS A 485 -14.75 21.86 35.85
C CYS A 485 -13.23 21.92 35.71
N LEU A 486 -12.70 23.12 35.53
CA LEU A 486 -11.27 23.34 35.30
C LEU A 486 -10.40 22.82 36.44
N GLY A 487 -10.86 22.98 37.68
CA GLY A 487 -10.13 22.54 38.87
C GLY A 487 -9.85 21.03 38.88
N LYS A 488 -10.80 20.20 38.41
CA LYS A 488 -10.59 18.75 38.26
C LYS A 488 -9.38 18.46 37.36
N VAL A 489 -9.19 19.26 36.32
CA VAL A 489 -8.13 19.02 35.33
C VAL A 489 -6.78 19.55 35.79
N ILE A 490 -6.75 20.67 36.50
CA ILE A 490 -5.49 21.29 36.98
C ILE A 490 -5.15 20.96 38.43
N ASP A 491 -5.89 20.02 39.05
CA ASP A 491 -5.69 19.57 40.43
C ASP A 491 -5.82 20.74 41.45
N LYS A 492 -6.92 21.52 41.32
CA LYS A 492 -7.29 22.65 42.15
C LYS A 492 -8.79 22.62 42.43
N GLU A 493 -9.17 21.98 43.54
CA GLU A 493 -10.58 21.75 43.87
C GLU A 493 -11.37 23.06 44.10
N GLU A 494 -10.70 24.14 44.45
CA GLU A 494 -11.29 25.43 44.68
C GLU A 494 -11.91 26.01 43.37
N ILE A 495 -11.33 25.69 42.21
CA ILE A 495 -11.87 26.11 40.91
C ILE A 495 -12.89 25.10 40.42
N LYS A 496 -14.18 25.39 40.60
CA LYS A 496 -15.25 24.46 40.23
C LYS A 496 -15.60 24.58 38.75
N LYS A 497 -16.55 25.39 38.41
CA LYS A 497 -17.06 25.56 37.05
C LYS A 497 -16.54 26.83 36.41
N VAL A 498 -16.22 26.75 35.13
CA VAL A 498 -15.83 27.90 34.30
C VAL A 498 -16.60 27.88 33.00
N ALA A 499 -17.28 28.99 32.69
CA ALA A 499 -17.87 29.28 31.39
C ALA A 499 -17.07 30.40 30.75
N CYS A 500 -16.39 30.13 29.65
CA CYS A 500 -15.49 31.11 29.02
C CYS A 500 -15.35 30.92 27.51
N LYS A 501 -14.89 32.00 26.86
CA LYS A 501 -14.40 31.98 25.50
C LYS A 501 -12.99 32.59 25.48
N ALA A 502 -12.02 31.80 25.05
CA ALA A 502 -10.63 32.20 24.99
C ALA A 502 -10.09 32.15 23.55
N ASN A 503 -9.42 33.21 23.14
CA ASN A 503 -8.67 33.31 21.90
C ASN A 503 -7.18 33.29 22.25
N PHE A 504 -6.40 32.51 21.51
CA PHE A 504 -4.97 32.41 21.72
C PHE A 504 -4.17 32.49 20.42
N LYS A 505 -2.95 33.04 20.53
CA LYS A 505 -1.98 33.08 19.43
C LYS A 505 -0.60 32.85 20.00
N PHE A 506 0.01 31.72 19.66
CA PHE A 506 1.35 31.35 20.12
C PHE A 506 2.33 31.26 18.95
N ASP A 507 3.54 31.76 19.17
CA ASP A 507 4.66 31.70 18.25
C ASP A 507 5.60 30.56 18.65
N TYR A 508 5.83 29.61 17.75
CA TYR A 508 6.70 28.45 17.95
C TYR A 508 7.92 28.44 17.02
N SER A 509 8.32 29.57 16.50
CA SER A 509 9.49 29.67 15.63
C SER A 509 10.75 29.12 16.30
N LYS A 510 11.60 28.43 15.54
CA LYS A 510 12.85 27.86 16.10
C LYS A 510 13.77 28.93 16.73
N GLU A 511 13.78 30.09 16.14
CA GLU A 511 14.61 31.23 16.62
C GLU A 511 14.19 31.67 18.03
N ARG A 512 12.91 31.89 18.23
CA ARG A 512 12.37 32.24 19.55
C ARG A 512 12.49 31.07 20.53
N THR A 513 12.28 29.83 20.07
CA THR A 513 12.49 28.63 20.91
C THR A 513 13.95 28.53 21.39
N ALA A 514 14.93 28.86 20.55
CA ALA A 514 16.35 28.92 20.95
C ALA A 514 16.61 30.01 22.01
N ARG A 515 15.97 31.17 21.88
CA ARG A 515 16.02 32.24 22.88
C ARG A 515 15.45 31.81 24.24
N MET A 516 14.29 31.12 24.21
CA MET A 516 13.67 30.55 25.41
C MET A 516 14.60 29.58 26.15
N ARG A 517 15.38 28.75 25.43
CA ARG A 517 16.32 27.79 26.03
C ARG A 517 17.50 28.50 26.77
N ARG A 518 17.86 29.68 26.33
CA ARG A 518 18.96 30.47 26.94
C ARG A 518 18.52 31.22 28.21
N LEU A 519 17.21 31.44 28.39
CA LEU A 519 16.68 32.14 29.53
C LEU A 519 16.52 31.17 30.71
N LYS A 520 17.15 31.45 31.83
CA LYS A 520 16.97 30.67 33.07
C LYS A 520 15.49 30.71 33.47
N GLY A 521 14.80 29.58 33.40
CA GLY A 521 13.37 29.48 33.72
C GLY A 521 12.40 29.66 32.53
N GLY A 522 12.87 30.04 31.31
CA GLY A 522 12.04 30.27 30.13
C GLY A 522 11.42 29.00 29.53
N LYS A 523 10.31 28.56 30.08
CA LYS A 523 9.51 27.41 29.58
C LYS A 523 8.10 27.82 29.15
N LEU A 524 7.79 29.11 29.21
CA LEU A 524 6.48 29.62 28.85
C LEU A 524 6.33 29.67 27.32
N PRO A 525 5.14 29.38 26.76
CA PRO A 525 4.88 29.65 25.36
C PRO A 525 4.97 31.16 25.08
N ILE A 526 5.52 31.56 23.92
CA ILE A 526 5.52 32.95 23.48
C ILE A 526 4.20 33.25 22.80
N GLY A 527 3.49 34.28 23.21
CA GLY A 527 2.23 34.66 22.58
C GLY A 527 1.25 35.37 23.50
N GLU A 528 0.00 35.34 23.11
CA GLU A 528 -1.07 36.01 23.82
C GLU A 528 -2.31 35.13 23.97
N VAL A 529 -3.03 35.33 25.07
CA VAL A 529 -4.34 34.73 25.35
C VAL A 529 -5.28 35.83 25.80
N LYS A 530 -6.44 35.94 25.17
CA LYS A 530 -7.53 36.83 25.55
C LYS A 530 -8.76 35.98 25.82
N ALA A 531 -9.30 36.08 27.01
CA ALA A 531 -10.48 35.33 27.40
C ALA A 531 -11.57 36.24 28.01
N THR A 532 -12.80 35.92 27.67
CA THR A 532 -13.99 36.42 28.36
C THR A 532 -14.56 35.29 29.18
N VAL A 533 -14.60 35.44 30.47
CA VAL A 533 -15.14 34.47 31.42
C VAL A 533 -16.52 34.98 31.82
N ASN A 534 -17.57 34.30 31.30
CA ASN A 534 -18.97 34.68 31.59
C ASN A 534 -19.35 34.33 33.03
N GLU A 535 -18.87 33.18 33.49
CA GLU A 535 -19.05 32.72 34.87
C GLU A 535 -17.85 31.86 35.31
N ALA A 536 -17.35 32.06 36.49
CA ALA A 536 -16.41 31.18 37.15
C ALA A 536 -16.82 31.00 38.61
N VAL A 537 -16.70 29.78 39.12
CA VAL A 537 -16.96 29.46 40.52
C VAL A 537 -15.66 29.08 41.19
N TYR A 538 -15.22 29.89 42.16
CA TYR A 538 -14.07 29.65 43.00
C TYR A 538 -14.55 29.45 44.43
N ASP A 539 -14.41 28.27 44.99
CA ASP A 539 -15.05 27.82 46.21
C ASP A 539 -16.57 28.01 46.13
N GLU A 540 -17.10 28.97 46.92
CA GLU A 540 -18.49 29.40 46.92
C GLU A 540 -18.74 30.72 46.18
N LEU A 541 -17.66 31.40 45.79
CA LEU A 541 -17.71 32.70 45.15
C LEU A 541 -18.01 32.57 43.66
N LYS A 542 -19.12 33.17 43.21
CA LYS A 542 -19.48 33.27 41.80
C LYS A 542 -18.96 34.58 41.22
N LEU A 543 -18.06 34.44 40.29
CA LEU A 543 -17.46 35.56 39.55
C LEU A 543 -18.07 35.59 38.14
N LYS A 544 -18.49 36.76 37.68
CA LYS A 544 -19.13 36.95 36.35
C LYS A 544 -18.45 38.08 35.59
N ASP A 545 -18.53 37.97 34.26
CA ASP A 545 -18.11 39.01 33.31
C ASP A 545 -16.65 39.46 33.47
N ILE A 546 -15.77 38.48 33.56
CA ILE A 546 -14.32 38.73 33.74
C ILE A 546 -13.63 38.74 32.38
N GLN A 547 -12.81 39.72 32.12
CA GLN A 547 -11.89 39.78 30.97
C GLN A 547 -10.49 39.44 31.43
N VAL A 548 -9.83 38.58 30.69
CA VAL A 548 -8.46 38.12 30.94
C VAL A 548 -7.61 38.40 29.70
N ASP A 549 -6.51 39.14 29.86
CA ASP A 549 -5.51 39.37 28.82
C ASP A 549 -4.14 38.93 29.37
N ILE A 550 -3.49 37.98 28.66
CA ILE A 550 -2.18 37.45 29.05
C ILE A 550 -1.25 37.57 27.87
N LYS A 551 -0.05 38.08 28.07
CA LYS A 551 1.03 38.13 27.09
C LYS A 551 2.29 37.50 27.68
N SER A 552 2.96 36.68 26.90
CA SER A 552 4.21 36.03 27.32
C SER A 552 5.29 36.19 26.25
N ASP A 553 6.49 36.53 26.68
CA ASP A 553 7.71 36.59 25.86
C ASP A 553 8.53 35.29 25.92
N GLY A 554 8.03 34.28 26.64
CA GLY A 554 8.70 32.99 26.85
C GLY A 554 9.50 32.90 28.16
N ALA A 555 9.88 34.02 28.78
CA ALA A 555 10.54 34.09 30.08
C ALA A 555 9.56 34.49 31.18
N GLU A 556 8.75 35.49 30.89
CA GLU A 556 7.74 36.04 31.78
C GLU A 556 6.39 36.10 31.05
N ALA A 557 5.32 35.82 31.75
CA ALA A 557 3.95 36.09 31.33
C ALA A 557 3.40 37.21 32.21
N GLN A 558 2.85 38.23 31.57
CA GLN A 558 2.16 39.34 32.21
C GLN A 558 0.69 39.30 31.80
N GLY A 559 -0.19 39.55 32.75
CA GLY A 559 -1.61 39.52 32.47
C GLY A 559 -2.39 40.51 33.33
N SER A 560 -3.62 40.75 32.88
CA SER A 560 -4.61 41.52 33.62
C SER A 560 -5.92 40.72 33.67
N VAL A 561 -6.56 40.76 34.80
CA VAL A 561 -7.93 40.32 35.02
C VAL A 561 -8.74 41.58 35.32
N GLN A 562 -9.81 41.79 34.56
CA GLN A 562 -10.66 42.98 34.72
C GLN A 562 -12.10 42.51 34.84
N ARG A 563 -12.81 43.09 35.76
CA ARG A 563 -14.27 42.98 35.89
C ARG A 563 -14.89 44.37 35.73
N PRO A 564 -15.53 44.63 34.60
CA PRO A 564 -16.24 45.90 34.41
C PRO A 564 -17.45 45.97 35.35
N GLY A 565 -17.64 47.09 36.00
CA GLY A 565 -18.78 47.37 36.86
C GLY A 565 -19.48 48.64 36.44
N SER A 566 -20.67 48.91 37.00
CA SER A 566 -21.49 50.07 36.65
C SER A 566 -20.84 51.38 37.12
N PHE A 567 -20.14 51.35 38.25
CA PHE A 567 -19.56 52.54 38.87
C PHE A 567 -18.02 52.47 38.93
N PHE A 568 -17.47 51.29 38.94
CA PHE A 568 -16.01 51.11 38.99
C PHE A 568 -15.65 49.75 38.36
N ASP A 569 -14.47 49.69 37.76
CA ASP A 569 -13.85 48.46 37.29
C ASP A 569 -12.87 47.95 38.34
N VAL A 570 -12.97 46.66 38.64
CA VAL A 570 -11.96 45.97 39.42
C VAL A 570 -10.96 45.37 38.45
N TYR A 571 -9.71 45.65 38.63
CA TYR A 571 -8.64 45.02 37.83
C TYR A 571 -7.55 44.45 38.74
N CYS A 572 -6.90 43.41 38.25
CA CYS A 572 -5.78 42.78 38.90
C CYS A 572 -4.70 42.49 37.84
N ASN A 573 -3.55 43.13 37.98
CA ASN A 573 -2.40 42.83 37.14
C ASN A 573 -1.56 41.76 37.83
N PHE A 574 -1.06 40.81 37.05
CA PHE A 574 -0.23 39.72 37.56
C PHE A 574 0.94 39.44 36.61
N SER A 575 2.01 38.90 37.14
CA SER A 575 3.10 38.34 36.35
C SER A 575 3.65 37.07 36.98
N PHE A 576 4.15 36.18 36.14
CA PHE A 576 4.83 34.95 36.54
C PHE A 576 5.92 34.55 35.55
N THR A 577 6.96 33.85 36.04
CA THR A 577 8.19 33.54 35.28
C THR A 577 8.36 32.06 34.95
N ASN A 578 7.48 31.16 35.41
CA ASN A 578 7.53 29.75 35.15
C ASN A 578 6.11 29.14 34.97
N THR A 579 6.05 27.87 34.60
CA THR A 579 4.76 27.18 34.41
C THR A 579 4.03 26.84 35.71
N ASP A 580 4.68 26.99 36.86
CA ASP A 580 4.04 26.82 38.18
C ASP A 580 3.46 28.19 38.63
N MET A 581 2.33 28.54 38.01
CA MET A 581 1.70 29.86 38.12
C MET A 581 1.40 30.26 39.58
N MET A 582 1.08 29.27 40.45
CA MET A 582 0.59 29.59 41.81
C MET A 582 1.71 29.94 42.80
N LYS A 583 2.94 29.49 42.52
CA LYS A 583 4.09 29.70 43.45
C LYS A 583 4.89 30.98 43.15
N ALA A 584 4.79 31.50 41.93
CA ALA A 584 5.62 32.62 41.47
C ALA A 584 4.82 33.80 40.96
N MET A 585 3.52 33.88 41.23
CA MET A 585 2.67 34.95 40.77
C MET A 585 2.81 36.20 41.61
N LYS A 586 3.18 37.32 40.99
CA LYS A 586 3.14 38.66 41.57
C LYS A 586 1.79 39.30 41.21
N ILE A 587 1.03 39.72 42.21
CA ILE A 587 -0.33 40.23 42.06
C ILE A 587 -0.38 41.69 42.47
N LYS A 588 -0.98 42.55 41.66
CA LYS A 588 -1.22 43.97 41.93
C LYS A 588 -2.70 44.29 41.68
N PRO A 589 -3.54 44.32 42.73
CA PRO A 589 -4.95 44.70 42.60
C PRO A 589 -5.08 46.24 42.43
N GLY A 590 -6.18 46.64 41.80
CA GLY A 590 -6.52 48.06 41.63
C GLY A 590 -8.01 48.26 41.32
N LEU A 591 -8.46 49.51 41.56
CA LEU A 591 -9.81 49.96 41.28
C LEU A 591 -9.74 51.17 40.35
N ARG A 592 -10.60 51.22 39.34
CA ARG A 592 -10.77 52.38 38.46
C ARG A 592 -12.21 52.86 38.56
N LEU A 593 -12.38 54.08 39.06
CA LEU A 593 -13.70 54.74 39.14
C LEU A 593 -14.08 55.32 37.77
N HIS A 594 -15.37 55.18 37.40
CA HIS A 594 -15.92 55.83 36.22
C HIS A 594 -16.23 57.29 36.58
N LYS A 595 -15.67 58.27 35.86
CA LYS A 595 -15.99 59.68 36.02
C LYS A 595 -17.42 59.92 35.46
N LYS A 596 -18.26 60.62 36.26
CA LYS A 596 -19.70 60.82 35.98
C LYS A 596 -19.98 61.79 34.81
N ASP A 597 -18.94 62.43 34.23
CA ASP A 597 -19.13 63.55 33.29
C ASP A 597 -19.11 63.19 31.81
N GLU A 598 -19.04 61.92 31.45
CA GLU A 598 -19.05 61.51 30.04
C GLU A 598 -20.34 60.78 29.58
N GLN A 599 -21.29 60.55 30.48
CA GLN A 599 -22.50 59.81 30.10
C GLN A 599 -23.61 60.68 29.48
N GLU A 600 -23.72 62.00 29.76
CA GLU A 600 -24.78 62.83 29.16
C GLU A 600 -24.47 63.35 27.74
N LYS A 601 -23.24 63.16 27.21
CA LYS A 601 -22.92 63.52 25.81
C LYS A 601 -22.84 62.33 24.85
N LYS A 602 -23.03 61.11 25.35
CA LYS A 602 -22.96 59.91 24.50
C LYS A 602 -24.29 59.37 23.99
N ASP A 603 -25.42 59.77 24.60
CA ASP A 603 -26.71 59.22 24.16
C ASP A 603 -27.19 59.80 22.81
N ASP A 604 -26.76 61.03 22.43
CA ASP A 604 -27.15 61.62 21.13
C ASP A 604 -26.19 61.33 19.97
N SER A 605 -24.99 60.75 20.26
CA SER A 605 -24.04 60.36 19.23
C SER A 605 -24.00 58.82 18.99
N THR A 606 -24.61 58.05 19.89
CA THR A 606 -24.51 56.57 19.88
C THR A 606 -25.50 55.93 18.89
N GLU A 607 -26.70 56.55 18.69
CA GLU A 607 -27.68 56.01 17.71
C GLU A 607 -27.16 56.14 16.24
N LYS A 608 -26.47 57.26 15.91
CA LYS A 608 -25.90 57.43 14.56
C LYS A 608 -24.63 56.63 14.27
N ASN A 609 -23.87 56.27 15.33
CA ASN A 609 -22.70 55.41 15.15
C ASN A 609 -23.02 53.92 15.18
N ASP A 610 -24.06 53.49 15.86
CA ASP A 610 -24.49 52.09 15.87
C ASP A 610 -25.19 51.69 14.57
N GLU A 611 -25.91 52.62 13.90
CA GLU A 611 -26.41 52.34 12.53
C GLU A 611 -25.28 52.24 11.50
N LYS A 612 -24.27 53.14 11.57
CA LYS A 612 -23.09 53.02 10.69
C LYS A 612 -22.26 51.78 10.95
N LYS A 613 -22.09 51.36 12.21
CA LYS A 613 -21.37 50.10 12.54
C LYS A 613 -22.19 48.83 12.17
N LYS A 614 -23.53 48.90 12.25
CA LYS A 614 -24.41 47.82 11.76
C LYS A 614 -24.36 47.72 10.25
N ASP A 615 -24.30 48.85 9.53
CA ASP A 615 -24.17 48.84 8.07
C ASP A 615 -22.78 48.40 7.58
N GLU A 616 -21.71 48.77 8.24
CA GLU A 616 -20.36 48.27 7.93
C GLU A 616 -20.22 46.79 8.25
N LYS A 617 -20.76 46.29 9.37
CA LYS A 617 -20.80 44.83 9.65
C LYS A 617 -21.66 44.08 8.65
N ARG A 618 -22.80 44.62 8.22
CA ARG A 618 -23.59 44.02 7.13
C ARG A 618 -22.85 43.99 5.81
N LYS A 619 -22.15 45.05 5.43
CA LYS A 619 -21.32 45.09 4.21
C LYS A 619 -20.11 44.14 4.26
N GLN A 620 -19.46 43.97 5.41
CA GLN A 620 -18.40 42.99 5.61
C GLN A 620 -18.92 41.56 5.59
N THR A 621 -20.06 41.29 6.18
CA THR A 621 -20.70 39.97 6.18
C THR A 621 -21.18 39.60 4.78
N MET A 622 -21.72 40.55 4.00
CA MET A 622 -22.09 40.35 2.61
C MET A 622 -20.89 40.16 1.69
N LYS A 623 -19.80 40.87 1.91
CA LYS A 623 -18.54 40.64 1.20
C LYS A 623 -17.95 39.25 1.50
N TRP A 624 -18.10 38.76 2.72
CA TRP A 624 -17.65 37.44 3.13
C TRP A 624 -18.54 36.32 2.54
N LEU A 625 -19.85 36.51 2.50
CA LEU A 625 -20.82 35.61 1.86
C LEU A 625 -20.60 35.50 0.34
N ASN A 626 -20.29 36.62 -0.33
CA ASN A 626 -19.98 36.64 -1.75
C ASN A 626 -18.61 36.00 -2.08
N LEU A 627 -17.64 36.02 -1.18
CA LEU A 627 -16.37 35.30 -1.30
C LEU A 627 -16.51 33.78 -1.10
N VAL A 628 -17.49 33.35 -0.32
CA VAL A 628 -17.80 31.93 -0.05
C VAL A 628 -18.68 31.31 -1.14
N HIS A 629 -19.53 32.12 -1.81
CA HIS A 629 -20.40 31.65 -2.91
C HIS A 629 -19.83 31.90 -4.32
N GLY A 630 -18.73 32.66 -4.46
CA GLY A 630 -18.14 33.01 -5.76
C GLY A 630 -17.14 32.00 -6.33
N SER A 631 -16.95 30.81 -5.72
CA SER A 631 -16.07 29.77 -6.27
C SER A 631 -16.82 28.52 -6.76
N LYS A 632 -17.97 28.75 -7.42
CA LYS A 632 -18.60 27.76 -8.29
C LYS A 632 -18.78 28.39 -9.68
N LYS A 633 -17.72 28.33 -10.46
CA LYS A 633 -17.73 28.23 -11.91
C LYS A 633 -16.42 27.59 -12.37
#